data_461f1074a7cc32d03f4f10b0e9dc12bc
#
_entry.id   461f1074a7cc32d03f4f10b0e9dc12bc
#
_cell.length_a   1.000
_cell.length_b   1.000
_cell.length_c   1.000
_cell.angle_alpha   90.00
_cell.angle_beta   90.00
_cell.angle_gamma   90.00
#
_symmetry.space_group_name_H-M   'P 1'
#
loop_
_entity.id
_entity.type
_entity.pdbx_description
1 polymer ?
#
loop_
_entity_poly.entity_id
_entity_poly.type
_entity_poly.pdbx_seq_one_letter_code
_entity_poly.pdbx_strand_id
1 'polypeptide(L)'
;MTPNIAHRIIRGGWQLAPGHLVSQSVEDGLDAVMDAIDVGFRIFDCADIYTGVEDLLGEARLLAAARRIKIRVHTKCVPDRAMLPRISFSDIETSIDRSLLRLGCETLDLVQFHWWDYSVPRYLDVLDYLARLKQAGKIQAIGLTNFDSGHLREIISAGIDIASIQLQYSLIDKRSETDVMPVCEAHGIRIYSYGGLLGGFLSEAWLDQPEPDQPVLPNRSLVKYKLIIDDWGGWDRFQSLLKQMKSIAMAHDSDIARVAVSAIVGRQRSEAVIVGISPLRYRRQNAALARLVDLSSAELDQLWTWDCPLRGGVYEIERNSSKHAGIMKYNLNIEAGGEARA
;
A
#
# COMPACT_ATOMS: atom_id res chain seq x y z
N MET A 1 20.15 -0.31 22.04
CA MET A 1 19.48 -1.31 21.20
C MET A 1 18.47 -0.58 20.36
N THR A 2 18.69 -0.44 19.06
CA THR A 2 17.69 0.12 18.13
C THR A 2 16.44 -0.78 18.21
N PRO A 3 15.24 -0.23 18.43
CA PRO A 3 14.02 -1.03 18.48
C PRO A 3 13.91 -1.83 17.19
N ASN A 4 13.47 -3.07 17.27
CA ASN A 4 13.22 -3.90 16.10
C ASN A 4 12.06 -3.28 15.31
N ILE A 5 12.39 -2.51 14.29
CA ILE A 5 11.46 -1.66 13.52
C ILE A 5 10.74 -2.47 12.42
N ALA A 6 11.04 -3.75 12.30
CA ALA A 6 10.44 -4.61 11.27
C ALA A 6 8.90 -4.65 11.33
N HIS A 7 8.29 -4.35 12.49
CA HIS A 7 6.83 -4.26 12.63
C HIS A 7 6.24 -2.93 12.10
N ARG A 8 7.09 -1.90 11.90
CA ARG A 8 6.69 -0.60 11.34
C ARG A 8 6.75 -0.59 9.80
N ILE A 9 7.18 -1.69 9.19
CA ILE A 9 7.24 -1.84 7.73
C ILE A 9 6.43 -3.07 7.33
N ILE A 10 5.47 -2.84 6.44
CA ILE A 10 4.68 -3.87 5.77
C ILE A 10 5.25 -4.06 4.37
N ARG A 11 5.51 -5.31 3.96
CA ARG A 11 6.04 -5.59 2.62
C ARG A 11 4.90 -5.73 1.62
N GLY A 12 4.83 -4.80 0.65
CA GLY A 12 3.77 -4.72 -0.34
C GLY A 12 3.97 -5.67 -1.52
N GLY A 13 2.95 -6.45 -1.85
CA GLY A 13 2.97 -7.44 -2.91
C GLY A 13 2.55 -6.92 -4.29
N TRP A 14 2.15 -5.65 -4.44
CA TRP A 14 1.69 -5.10 -5.73
C TRP A 14 2.69 -5.31 -6.87
N GLN A 15 3.99 -5.20 -6.60
CA GLN A 15 5.06 -5.38 -7.58
C GLN A 15 5.27 -6.84 -7.99
N LEU A 16 4.73 -7.80 -7.24
CA LEU A 16 4.80 -9.22 -7.55
C LEU A 16 3.72 -9.67 -8.56
N ALA A 17 2.68 -8.82 -8.76
CA ALA A 17 1.64 -9.13 -9.73
C ALA A 17 2.17 -9.02 -11.17
N PRO A 18 1.74 -9.91 -12.11
CA PRO A 18 2.13 -9.86 -13.50
C PRO A 18 1.87 -8.48 -14.14
N GLY A 19 2.78 -8.04 -15.00
CA GLY A 19 2.67 -6.75 -15.72
C GLY A 19 3.10 -5.52 -14.93
N HIS A 20 3.57 -5.66 -13.68
CA HIS A 20 4.13 -4.54 -12.90
C HIS A 20 5.63 -4.42 -12.96
N LEU A 21 6.36 -5.53 -13.05
CA LEU A 21 7.81 -5.55 -13.23
C LEU A 21 8.14 -6.44 -14.43
N VAL A 22 9.18 -6.07 -15.17
CA VAL A 22 9.68 -6.83 -16.31
C VAL A 22 10.01 -8.24 -15.86
N SER A 23 9.27 -9.23 -16.40
CA SER A 23 9.50 -10.69 -16.33
C SER A 23 10.15 -11.20 -15.03
N GLN A 24 9.40 -11.16 -13.93
CA GLN A 24 9.77 -11.93 -12.74
C GLN A 24 9.02 -13.26 -12.81
N SER A 25 9.73 -14.38 -12.65
CA SER A 25 9.07 -15.68 -12.48
C SER A 25 8.34 -15.73 -11.14
N VAL A 26 7.39 -16.63 -10.99
CA VAL A 26 6.73 -16.89 -9.68
C VAL A 26 7.78 -17.30 -8.63
N GLU A 27 8.78 -18.06 -9.04
CA GLU A 27 9.89 -18.51 -8.20
C GLU A 27 10.72 -17.32 -7.68
N ASP A 28 11.10 -16.38 -8.56
CA ASP A 28 11.80 -15.15 -8.15
C ASP A 28 10.96 -14.32 -7.15
N GLY A 29 9.64 -14.31 -7.33
CA GLY A 29 8.71 -13.64 -6.43
C GLY A 29 8.69 -14.29 -5.04
N LEU A 30 8.62 -15.62 -4.99
CA LEU A 30 8.66 -16.39 -3.75
C LEU A 30 9.99 -16.19 -3.01
N ASP A 31 11.11 -16.28 -3.73
CA ASP A 31 12.44 -16.02 -3.17
C ASP A 31 12.56 -14.61 -2.58
N ALA A 32 12.01 -13.59 -3.26
CA ALA A 32 12.03 -12.23 -2.74
C ALA A 32 11.18 -12.07 -1.44
N VAL A 33 10.07 -12.79 -1.32
CA VAL A 33 9.27 -12.86 -0.09
C VAL A 33 10.03 -13.59 1.01
N MET A 34 10.64 -14.74 0.71
CA MET A 34 11.41 -15.51 1.70
C MET A 34 12.62 -14.73 2.19
N ASP A 35 13.34 -14.01 1.32
CA ASP A 35 14.40 -13.09 1.71
C ASP A 35 13.90 -12.01 2.69
N ALA A 36 12.72 -11.44 2.44
CA ALA A 36 12.12 -10.47 3.35
C ALA A 36 11.82 -11.11 4.73
N ILE A 37 11.34 -12.35 4.76
CA ILE A 37 11.09 -13.10 5.99
C ILE A 37 12.40 -13.35 6.74
N ASP A 38 13.48 -13.70 6.04
CA ASP A 38 14.80 -13.98 6.62
C ASP A 38 15.44 -12.74 7.25
N VAL A 39 15.23 -11.59 6.66
CA VAL A 39 15.67 -10.29 7.20
C VAL A 39 14.85 -9.85 8.42
N GLY A 40 13.67 -10.44 8.66
CA GLY A 40 12.87 -10.18 9.86
C GLY A 40 11.52 -9.53 9.61
N PHE A 41 11.12 -9.27 8.36
CA PHE A 41 9.76 -8.79 8.09
C PHE A 41 8.72 -9.87 8.36
N ARG A 42 7.58 -9.47 8.90
CA ARG A 42 6.53 -10.41 9.35
C ARG A 42 5.13 -10.05 8.88
N ILE A 43 4.97 -8.91 8.21
CA ILE A 43 3.68 -8.43 7.72
C ILE A 43 3.79 -8.14 6.23
N PHE A 44 2.87 -8.72 5.45
CA PHE A 44 2.81 -8.59 4.00
C PHE A 44 1.45 -8.02 3.60
N ASP A 45 1.40 -7.17 2.57
CA ASP A 45 0.17 -6.59 2.02
C ASP A 45 -0.04 -7.11 0.61
N CYS A 46 -1.25 -7.59 0.32
CA CYS A 46 -1.69 -8.00 -1.01
C CYS A 46 -3.12 -7.51 -1.29
N ALA A 47 -3.76 -8.08 -2.29
CA ALA A 47 -5.17 -7.89 -2.59
C ALA A 47 -5.70 -9.06 -3.43
N ASP A 48 -7.01 -9.29 -3.36
CA ASP A 48 -7.74 -10.26 -4.18
C ASP A 48 -7.58 -10.03 -5.69
N ILE A 49 -7.35 -8.76 -6.07
CA ILE A 49 -7.12 -8.32 -7.45
C ILE A 49 -5.65 -8.36 -7.91
N TYR A 50 -4.70 -8.74 -7.04
CA TYR A 50 -3.29 -8.89 -7.41
C TYR A 50 -3.08 -10.33 -7.89
N THR A 51 -3.25 -10.58 -9.18
CA THR A 51 -3.22 -11.91 -9.77
C THR A 51 -2.02 -12.73 -9.30
N GLY A 52 -2.25 -13.91 -8.70
CA GLY A 52 -1.24 -14.86 -8.22
C GLY A 52 -0.49 -14.46 -6.95
N VAL A 53 -0.68 -13.24 -6.40
CA VAL A 53 0.08 -12.78 -5.23
C VAL A 53 -0.44 -13.41 -3.94
N GLU A 54 -1.75 -13.64 -3.80
CA GLU A 54 -2.28 -14.35 -2.64
C GLU A 54 -1.78 -15.80 -2.61
N ASP A 55 -1.73 -16.49 -3.76
CA ASP A 55 -1.19 -17.85 -3.87
C ASP A 55 0.28 -17.91 -3.48
N LEU A 56 1.09 -16.97 -3.99
CA LEU A 56 2.51 -16.84 -3.66
C LEU A 56 2.74 -16.58 -2.16
N LEU A 57 1.95 -15.70 -1.54
CA LEU A 57 2.04 -15.44 -0.11
C LEU A 57 1.51 -16.60 0.74
N GLY A 58 0.56 -17.39 0.23
CA GLY A 58 0.11 -18.64 0.82
C GLY A 58 1.23 -19.67 0.90
N GLU A 59 1.96 -19.87 -0.21
CA GLU A 59 3.14 -20.73 -0.26
C GLU A 59 4.25 -20.25 0.70
N ALA A 60 4.57 -18.94 0.67
CA ALA A 60 5.53 -18.36 1.60
C ALA A 60 5.11 -18.55 3.07
N ARG A 61 3.80 -18.49 3.39
CA ARG A 61 3.26 -18.77 4.73
C ARG A 61 3.53 -20.21 5.16
N LEU A 62 3.32 -21.18 4.27
CA LEU A 62 3.61 -22.60 4.55
C LEU A 62 5.10 -22.83 4.79
N LEU A 63 5.98 -22.30 3.93
CA LEU A 63 7.43 -22.41 4.08
C LEU A 63 7.92 -21.73 5.37
N ALA A 64 7.40 -20.57 5.72
CA ALA A 64 7.73 -19.89 6.96
C ALA A 64 7.25 -20.69 8.18
N ALA A 65 6.05 -21.27 8.15
CA ALA A 65 5.49 -22.09 9.23
C ALA A 65 6.35 -23.35 9.47
N ALA A 66 6.84 -24.01 8.42
CA ALA A 66 7.78 -25.14 8.52
C ALA A 66 9.07 -24.76 9.27
N ARG A 67 9.47 -23.50 9.20
CA ARG A 67 10.60 -22.90 9.94
C ARG A 67 10.21 -22.28 11.29
N ARG A 68 8.97 -22.51 11.76
CA ARG A 68 8.39 -21.93 12.97
C ARG A 68 8.32 -20.39 12.97
N ILE A 69 8.24 -19.79 11.80
CA ILE A 69 8.10 -18.35 11.62
C ILE A 69 6.63 -18.05 11.29
N LYS A 70 5.99 -17.21 12.10
CA LYS A 70 4.63 -16.73 11.82
C LYS A 70 4.70 -15.43 11.05
N ILE A 71 4.02 -15.36 9.91
CA ILE A 71 3.77 -14.14 9.17
C ILE A 71 2.28 -13.79 9.18
N ARG A 72 1.96 -12.52 8.98
CA ARG A 72 0.60 -12.01 8.79
C ARG A 72 0.46 -11.47 7.38
N VAL A 73 -0.70 -11.67 6.77
CA VAL A 73 -1.02 -11.18 5.44
C VAL A 73 -2.26 -10.31 5.52
N HIS A 74 -2.09 -9.05 5.13
CA HIS A 74 -3.16 -8.09 4.96
C HIS A 74 -3.62 -8.18 3.50
N THR A 75 -4.79 -8.76 3.25
CA THR A 75 -5.38 -8.75 1.90
C THR A 75 -6.43 -7.65 1.76
N LYS A 76 -7.00 -7.53 0.58
CA LYS A 76 -8.06 -6.56 0.30
C LYS A 76 -9.26 -7.28 -0.31
N CYS A 77 -10.43 -6.72 -0.05
CA CYS A 77 -11.66 -7.02 -0.79
C CYS A 77 -11.96 -5.83 -1.69
N VAL A 78 -11.79 -6.01 -3.00
CA VAL A 78 -11.94 -4.97 -4.03
C VAL A 78 -12.96 -5.42 -5.05
N PRO A 79 -14.27 -5.23 -4.81
CA PRO A 79 -15.30 -5.62 -5.76
C PRO A 79 -15.13 -4.88 -7.09
N ASP A 80 -15.37 -5.56 -8.20
CA ASP A 80 -15.35 -4.93 -9.51
C ASP A 80 -16.42 -3.83 -9.62
N ARG A 81 -16.08 -2.70 -10.23
CA ARG A 81 -16.98 -1.54 -10.33
C ARG A 81 -18.32 -1.89 -11.00
N ALA A 82 -18.31 -2.76 -11.98
CA ALA A 82 -19.52 -3.23 -12.68
C ALA A 82 -20.47 -4.04 -11.77
N MET A 83 -19.95 -4.58 -10.66
CA MET A 83 -20.75 -5.37 -9.71
C MET A 83 -21.40 -4.52 -8.62
N LEU A 84 -20.88 -3.31 -8.34
CA LEU A 84 -21.28 -2.50 -7.18
C LEU A 84 -22.81 -2.34 -7.03
N PRO A 85 -23.61 -2.06 -8.08
CA PRO A 85 -25.05 -1.85 -7.92
C PRO A 85 -25.83 -3.09 -7.47
N ARG A 86 -25.31 -4.29 -7.75
CA ARG A 86 -26.00 -5.58 -7.53
C ARG A 86 -25.27 -6.53 -6.59
N ILE A 87 -24.17 -6.07 -5.96
CA ILE A 87 -23.34 -6.90 -5.11
C ILE A 87 -24.14 -7.51 -3.96
N SER A 88 -23.96 -8.81 -3.74
CA SER A 88 -24.66 -9.59 -2.72
C SER A 88 -23.70 -10.12 -1.66
N PHE A 89 -24.27 -10.63 -0.56
CA PHE A 89 -23.51 -11.35 0.46
C PHE A 89 -22.71 -12.52 -0.13
N SER A 90 -23.34 -13.31 -1.03
CA SER A 90 -22.69 -14.46 -1.67
C SER A 90 -21.50 -14.09 -2.53
N ASP A 91 -21.54 -12.92 -3.19
CA ASP A 91 -20.40 -12.44 -3.99
C ASP A 91 -19.20 -12.12 -3.07
N ILE A 92 -19.45 -11.46 -1.95
CA ILE A 92 -18.42 -11.12 -0.97
C ILE A 92 -17.91 -12.38 -0.28
N GLU A 93 -18.79 -13.29 0.14
CA GLU A 93 -18.39 -14.57 0.74
C GLU A 93 -17.51 -15.38 -0.21
N THR A 94 -17.88 -15.48 -1.48
CA THR A 94 -17.07 -16.16 -2.52
C THR A 94 -15.69 -15.52 -2.67
N SER A 95 -15.59 -14.18 -2.62
CA SER A 95 -14.30 -13.48 -2.68
C SER A 95 -13.44 -13.79 -1.46
N ILE A 96 -14.01 -13.78 -0.26
CA ILE A 96 -13.30 -14.09 0.99
C ILE A 96 -12.86 -15.55 1.01
N ASP A 97 -13.72 -16.50 0.62
CA ASP A 97 -13.39 -17.93 0.58
C ASP A 97 -12.27 -18.22 -0.44
N ARG A 98 -12.25 -17.52 -1.57
CA ARG A 98 -11.16 -17.57 -2.54
C ARG A 98 -9.84 -17.07 -1.93
N SER A 99 -9.85 -15.98 -1.18
CA SER A 99 -8.65 -15.46 -0.49
C SER A 99 -8.17 -16.41 0.60
N LEU A 100 -9.08 -17.03 1.37
CA LEU A 100 -8.74 -18.07 2.35
C LEU A 100 -8.02 -19.26 1.70
N LEU A 101 -8.57 -19.75 0.56
CA LEU A 101 -8.00 -20.85 -0.19
C LEU A 101 -6.60 -20.52 -0.71
N ARG A 102 -6.43 -19.36 -1.38
CA ARG A 102 -5.16 -18.92 -1.95
C ARG A 102 -4.08 -18.70 -0.87
N LEU A 103 -4.46 -18.08 0.25
CA LEU A 103 -3.54 -17.84 1.37
C LEU A 103 -3.31 -19.06 2.27
N GLY A 104 -4.00 -20.17 2.02
CA GLY A 104 -3.85 -21.42 2.77
C GLY A 104 -4.14 -21.25 4.26
N CYS A 105 -5.23 -20.56 4.62
CA CYS A 105 -5.57 -20.28 6.01
C CYS A 105 -7.08 -20.37 6.28
N GLU A 106 -7.44 -20.65 7.53
CA GLU A 106 -8.85 -20.72 7.97
C GLU A 106 -9.41 -19.33 8.30
N THR A 107 -8.55 -18.37 8.63
CA THR A 107 -8.93 -16.99 8.99
C THR A 107 -7.96 -16.00 8.37
N LEU A 108 -8.47 -14.96 7.68
CA LEU A 108 -7.69 -13.86 7.15
C LEU A 108 -7.28 -12.91 8.27
N ASP A 109 -6.00 -12.55 8.36
CA ASP A 109 -5.48 -11.68 9.43
C ASP A 109 -6.09 -10.27 9.39
N LEU A 110 -6.24 -9.69 8.18
CA LEU A 110 -6.87 -8.39 7.93
C LEU A 110 -7.41 -8.36 6.51
N VAL A 111 -8.65 -7.94 6.35
CA VAL A 111 -9.28 -7.65 5.05
C VAL A 111 -9.52 -6.15 4.94
N GLN A 112 -8.85 -5.50 3.99
CA GLN A 112 -8.95 -4.07 3.75
C GLN A 112 -9.95 -3.83 2.61
N PHE A 113 -11.10 -3.29 2.94
CA PHE A 113 -12.17 -3.04 2.00
C PHE A 113 -11.91 -1.78 1.17
N HIS A 114 -12.12 -1.87 -0.15
CA HIS A 114 -12.07 -0.75 -1.09
C HIS A 114 -13.42 -0.58 -1.80
N TRP A 115 -13.80 0.68 -2.01
CA TRP A 115 -15.00 1.04 -2.75
C TRP A 115 -14.68 2.04 -3.87
N TRP A 116 -15.10 1.71 -5.10
CA TRP A 116 -14.74 2.50 -6.28
C TRP A 116 -15.58 3.76 -6.47
N ASP A 117 -16.88 3.72 -6.12
CA ASP A 117 -17.85 4.72 -6.56
C ASP A 117 -18.89 5.00 -5.48
N TYR A 118 -18.73 6.12 -4.81
CA TYR A 118 -19.65 6.53 -3.74
C TYR A 118 -21.04 6.97 -4.25
N SER A 119 -21.22 7.19 -5.56
CA SER A 119 -22.55 7.39 -6.13
C SER A 119 -23.41 6.12 -6.06
N VAL A 120 -22.79 4.96 -5.81
CA VAL A 120 -23.44 3.70 -5.49
C VAL A 120 -23.32 3.48 -3.98
N PRO A 121 -24.31 3.90 -3.15
CA PRO A 121 -24.17 3.98 -1.68
C PRO A 121 -24.38 2.63 -0.99
N ARG A 122 -23.74 1.56 -1.48
CA ARG A 122 -23.87 0.18 -0.95
C ARG A 122 -22.67 -0.31 -0.16
N TYR A 123 -21.68 0.58 0.07
CA TYR A 123 -20.48 0.21 0.83
C TYR A 123 -20.78 -0.19 2.29
N LEU A 124 -21.84 0.39 2.92
CA LEU A 124 -22.29 -0.01 4.25
C LEU A 124 -22.87 -1.44 4.27
N ASP A 125 -23.64 -1.82 3.23
CA ASP A 125 -24.15 -3.18 3.10
C ASP A 125 -22.99 -4.19 3.01
N VAL A 126 -21.97 -3.87 2.20
CA VAL A 126 -20.81 -4.75 2.04
C VAL A 126 -19.98 -4.82 3.32
N LEU A 127 -19.86 -3.73 4.06
CA LEU A 127 -19.20 -3.76 5.37
C LEU A 127 -19.97 -4.60 6.40
N ASP A 128 -21.30 -4.58 6.36
CA ASP A 128 -22.13 -5.51 7.16
C ASP A 128 -21.85 -6.99 6.76
N TYR A 129 -21.75 -7.28 5.46
CA TYR A 129 -21.39 -8.61 4.99
C TYR A 129 -20.02 -9.06 5.52
N LEU A 130 -19.02 -8.18 5.46
CA LEU A 130 -17.69 -8.46 6.03
C LEU A 130 -17.73 -8.63 7.55
N ALA A 131 -18.56 -7.85 8.26
CA ALA A 131 -18.74 -7.99 9.71
C ALA A 131 -19.36 -9.36 10.08
N ARG A 132 -20.33 -9.85 9.29
CA ARG A 132 -20.91 -11.19 9.46
C ARG A 132 -19.86 -12.29 9.19
N LEU A 133 -19.00 -12.14 8.18
CA LEU A 133 -17.91 -13.08 7.89
C LEU A 133 -16.83 -13.04 8.99
N LYS A 134 -16.60 -11.88 9.62
CA LYS A 134 -15.76 -11.77 10.82
C LYS A 134 -16.38 -12.52 12.01
N GLN A 135 -17.67 -12.39 12.25
CA GLN A 135 -18.39 -13.15 13.29
C GLN A 135 -18.35 -14.66 13.02
N ALA A 136 -18.39 -15.08 11.76
CA ALA A 136 -18.24 -16.48 11.35
C ALA A 136 -16.79 -17.01 11.45
N GLY A 137 -15.81 -16.18 11.86
CA GLY A 137 -14.42 -16.57 12.06
C GLY A 137 -13.56 -16.57 10.78
N LYS A 138 -14.13 -16.21 9.63
CA LYS A 138 -13.37 -16.14 8.35
C LYS A 138 -12.41 -14.95 8.28
N ILE A 139 -12.66 -13.89 9.04
CA ILE A 139 -11.89 -12.64 9.07
C ILE A 139 -11.56 -12.28 10.52
N GLN A 140 -10.31 -12.01 10.84
CA GLN A 140 -9.88 -11.55 12.17
C GLN A 140 -10.15 -10.06 12.37
N ALA A 141 -9.83 -9.23 11.38
CA ALA A 141 -10.01 -7.78 11.44
C ALA A 141 -10.44 -7.20 10.09
N ILE A 142 -11.27 -6.17 10.13
CA ILE A 142 -11.69 -5.39 8.96
C ILE A 142 -10.92 -4.07 8.97
N GLY A 143 -10.35 -3.72 7.83
CA GLY A 143 -9.77 -2.42 7.56
C GLY A 143 -10.42 -1.78 6.35
N LEU A 144 -10.00 -0.56 6.05
CA LEU A 144 -10.40 0.17 4.85
C LEU A 144 -9.17 0.51 4.00
N THR A 145 -9.37 0.84 2.75
CA THR A 145 -8.34 1.44 1.90
C THR A 145 -8.93 2.54 1.04
N ASN A 146 -8.30 3.73 1.05
CA ASN A 146 -8.66 4.89 0.26
C ASN A 146 -10.07 5.47 0.51
N PHE A 147 -10.59 5.35 1.71
CA PHE A 147 -11.78 6.06 2.13
C PHE A 147 -11.43 7.48 2.57
N ASP A 148 -12.30 8.45 2.25
CA ASP A 148 -12.22 9.82 2.74
C ASP A 148 -12.81 9.95 4.16
N SER A 149 -12.62 11.10 4.79
CA SER A 149 -13.06 11.35 6.16
C SER A 149 -14.59 11.37 6.31
N GLY A 150 -15.33 11.78 5.29
CA GLY A 150 -16.80 11.81 5.29
C GLY A 150 -17.37 10.40 5.39
N HIS A 151 -17.01 9.55 4.44
CA HIS A 151 -17.48 8.15 4.42
C HIS A 151 -16.92 7.34 5.61
N LEU A 152 -15.69 7.64 6.09
CA LEU A 152 -15.18 7.02 7.31
C LEU A 152 -16.04 7.34 8.53
N ARG A 153 -16.49 8.62 8.68
CA ARG A 153 -17.41 9.02 9.76
C ARG A 153 -18.77 8.31 9.66
N GLU A 154 -19.29 8.15 8.45
CA GLU A 154 -20.54 7.39 8.23
C GLU A 154 -20.41 5.94 8.67
N ILE A 155 -19.31 5.27 8.30
CA ILE A 155 -19.01 3.90 8.69
C ILE A 155 -18.92 3.76 10.22
N ILE A 156 -18.20 4.68 10.88
CA ILE A 156 -18.09 4.71 12.34
C ILE A 156 -19.45 4.94 12.99
N SER A 157 -20.25 5.89 12.45
CA SER A 157 -21.59 6.18 12.96
C SER A 157 -22.56 5.01 12.80
N ALA A 158 -22.34 4.15 11.80
CA ALA A 158 -23.09 2.90 11.62
C ALA A 158 -22.65 1.80 12.60
N GLY A 159 -21.69 2.06 13.49
CA GLY A 159 -21.23 1.09 14.50
C GLY A 159 -20.34 -0.01 13.97
N ILE A 160 -19.78 0.14 12.78
CA ILE A 160 -18.89 -0.86 12.17
C ILE A 160 -17.49 -0.73 12.75
N ASP A 161 -16.97 -1.84 13.30
CA ASP A 161 -15.64 -1.91 13.92
C ASP A 161 -14.53 -1.96 12.84
N ILE A 162 -13.81 -0.86 12.67
CA ILE A 162 -12.70 -0.71 11.72
C ILE A 162 -11.37 -0.69 12.46
N ALA A 163 -10.54 -1.69 12.20
CA ALA A 163 -9.25 -1.84 12.85
C ALA A 163 -8.15 -0.94 12.25
N SER A 164 -8.24 -0.62 10.96
CA SER A 164 -7.22 0.15 10.27
C SER A 164 -7.72 0.78 8.98
N ILE A 165 -6.97 1.76 8.47
CA ILE A 165 -7.15 2.31 7.14
C ILE A 165 -5.81 2.41 6.41
N GLN A 166 -5.79 2.03 5.14
CA GLN A 166 -4.64 2.16 4.26
C GLN A 166 -4.78 3.42 3.39
N LEU A 167 -3.80 4.32 3.47
CA LEU A 167 -3.83 5.65 2.84
C LEU A 167 -2.52 5.95 2.10
N GLN A 168 -2.62 6.73 1.00
CA GLN A 168 -1.45 7.34 0.40
C GLN A 168 -0.89 8.43 1.31
N TYR A 169 0.41 8.33 1.62
CA TYR A 169 1.09 9.31 2.45
C TYR A 169 2.60 9.30 2.17
N SER A 170 3.18 10.48 1.98
CA SER A 170 4.61 10.65 1.69
C SER A 170 5.09 12.05 2.06
N LEU A 171 6.37 12.32 1.89
CA LEU A 171 6.96 13.66 2.09
C LEU A 171 6.32 14.74 1.23
N ILE A 172 5.79 14.39 0.06
CA ILE A 172 5.16 15.34 -0.87
C ILE A 172 3.63 15.29 -0.86
N ASP A 173 3.03 14.23 -0.37
CA ASP A 173 1.57 14.09 -0.27
C ASP A 173 1.14 13.94 1.19
N LYS A 174 0.73 15.04 1.78
CA LYS A 174 0.31 15.16 3.17
C LYS A 174 -1.19 15.41 3.33
N ARG A 175 -1.98 15.26 2.25
CA ARG A 175 -3.43 15.58 2.26
C ARG A 175 -4.18 14.87 3.37
N SER A 176 -3.81 13.63 3.68
CA SER A 176 -4.45 12.85 4.75
C SER A 176 -4.24 13.41 6.15
N GLU A 177 -3.20 14.23 6.40
CA GLU A 177 -2.94 14.83 7.73
C GLU A 177 -4.06 15.75 8.21
N THR A 178 -4.74 16.43 7.29
CA THR A 178 -5.81 17.40 7.59
C THR A 178 -7.21 16.85 7.36
N ASP A 179 -7.34 15.65 6.77
CA ASP A 179 -8.62 15.05 6.41
C ASP A 179 -8.91 13.78 7.23
N VAL A 180 -8.29 12.66 6.86
CA VAL A 180 -8.62 11.34 7.40
C VAL A 180 -7.91 11.04 8.72
N MET A 181 -6.64 11.44 8.86
CA MET A 181 -5.84 11.11 10.03
C MET A 181 -6.43 11.60 11.36
N PRO A 182 -6.99 12.83 11.47
CA PRO A 182 -7.65 13.27 12.70
C PRO A 182 -8.85 12.40 13.10
N VAL A 183 -9.59 11.87 12.12
CA VAL A 183 -10.71 10.96 12.39
C VAL A 183 -10.19 9.62 12.92
N CYS A 184 -9.15 9.10 12.30
CA CYS A 184 -8.52 7.85 12.74
C CYS A 184 -7.98 7.96 14.17
N GLU A 185 -7.30 9.05 14.48
CA GLU A 185 -6.72 9.34 15.80
C GLU A 185 -7.81 9.41 16.89
N ALA A 186 -8.92 10.10 16.60
CA ALA A 186 -10.06 10.22 17.53
C ALA A 186 -10.75 8.88 17.83
N HIS A 187 -10.65 7.90 16.93
CA HIS A 187 -11.35 6.62 17.04
C HIS A 187 -10.41 5.40 17.19
N GLY A 188 -9.10 5.62 17.39
CA GLY A 188 -8.13 4.54 17.58
C GLY A 188 -7.93 3.65 16.35
N ILE A 189 -8.22 4.16 15.15
CA ILE A 189 -8.05 3.44 13.88
C ILE A 189 -6.59 3.54 13.44
N ARG A 190 -5.93 2.41 13.24
CA ARG A 190 -4.54 2.37 12.81
C ARG A 190 -4.39 2.79 11.35
N ILE A 191 -3.34 3.52 11.04
CA ILE A 191 -3.05 3.99 9.69
C ILE A 191 -1.88 3.19 9.12
N TYR A 192 -2.07 2.61 7.93
CA TYR A 192 -1.02 2.01 7.12
C TYR A 192 -0.79 2.88 5.90
N SER A 193 0.38 3.50 5.80
CA SER A 193 0.69 4.39 4.69
C SER A 193 1.34 3.67 3.53
N TYR A 194 0.87 3.94 2.32
CA TYR A 194 1.53 3.51 1.08
C TYR A 194 2.00 4.73 0.26
N GLY A 195 2.84 4.48 -0.72
CA GLY A 195 3.36 5.55 -1.60
C GLY A 195 4.54 6.31 -1.03
N GLY A 196 5.08 5.89 0.13
CA GLY A 196 6.19 6.57 0.79
C GLY A 196 7.47 6.68 -0.03
N LEU A 197 7.65 5.83 -1.05
CA LEU A 197 8.77 5.88 -1.99
C LEU A 197 8.37 6.43 -3.37
N LEU A 198 7.14 6.92 -3.55
CA LEU A 198 6.62 7.43 -4.82
C LEU A 198 6.87 6.46 -5.99
N GLY A 199 6.56 5.18 -5.80
CA GLY A 199 6.77 4.14 -6.81
C GLY A 199 8.23 3.82 -7.12
N GLY A 200 9.18 4.39 -6.36
CA GLY A 200 10.62 4.25 -6.55
C GLY A 200 11.30 5.55 -7.01
N PHE A 201 10.56 6.65 -7.18
CA PHE A 201 11.15 7.96 -7.49
C PHE A 201 12.05 8.48 -6.36
N LEU A 202 11.73 8.20 -5.09
CA LEU A 202 12.60 8.54 -3.96
C LEU A 202 13.75 7.54 -3.84
N SER A 203 14.70 7.64 -4.75
CA SER A 203 15.92 6.83 -4.82
C SER A 203 17.02 7.54 -5.59
N GLU A 204 18.26 7.08 -5.45
CA GLU A 204 19.42 7.56 -6.17
C GLU A 204 19.31 7.40 -7.70
N ALA A 205 18.48 6.47 -8.16
CA ALA A 205 18.28 6.23 -9.59
C ALA A 205 17.70 7.45 -10.35
N TRP A 206 17.04 8.34 -9.63
CA TRP A 206 16.38 9.53 -10.18
C TRP A 206 17.10 10.84 -9.83
N LEU A 207 18.12 10.80 -8.97
CA LEU A 207 18.89 11.97 -8.60
C LEU A 207 19.67 12.48 -9.81
N ASP A 208 19.57 13.78 -10.06
CA ASP A 208 20.21 14.49 -11.20
C ASP A 208 19.84 13.94 -12.60
N GLN A 209 18.75 13.16 -12.69
CA GLN A 209 18.21 12.70 -13.97
C GLN A 209 17.30 13.76 -14.60
N PRO A 210 17.27 13.86 -15.94
CA PRO A 210 16.29 14.69 -16.62
C PRO A 210 14.87 14.21 -16.33
N GLU A 211 13.90 15.10 -16.50
CA GLU A 211 12.50 14.76 -16.34
C GLU A 211 12.09 13.64 -17.31
N PRO A 212 11.53 12.51 -16.81
CA PRO A 212 11.13 11.44 -17.68
C PRO A 212 9.83 11.75 -18.41
N ASP A 213 9.74 11.41 -19.68
CA ASP A 213 8.50 11.44 -20.44
C ASP A 213 7.55 10.35 -19.91
N GLN A 214 6.30 10.72 -19.63
CA GLN A 214 5.30 9.78 -19.08
C GLN A 214 5.08 8.51 -19.92
N PRO A 215 5.02 8.57 -21.27
CA PRO A 215 4.82 7.38 -22.09
C PRO A 215 5.95 6.34 -21.98
N VAL A 216 7.11 6.74 -21.48
CA VAL A 216 8.32 5.88 -21.39
C VAL A 216 8.44 5.23 -20.01
N LEU A 217 7.61 5.61 -19.04
CA LEU A 217 7.68 5.04 -17.69
C LEU A 217 7.29 3.56 -17.69
N PRO A 218 8.13 2.67 -17.11
CA PRO A 218 8.04 1.23 -17.31
C PRO A 218 6.86 0.57 -16.57
N ASN A 219 6.17 1.28 -15.68
CA ASN A 219 5.04 0.73 -14.95
C ASN A 219 4.07 1.81 -14.49
N ARG A 220 2.84 1.37 -14.15
CA ARG A 220 1.73 2.24 -13.75
C ARG A 220 1.98 3.00 -12.45
N SER A 221 2.75 2.44 -11.53
CA SER A 221 3.11 3.13 -10.27
C SER A 221 3.95 4.37 -10.56
N LEU A 222 4.94 4.27 -11.44
CA LEU A 222 5.74 5.42 -11.83
C LEU A 222 4.90 6.46 -12.56
N VAL A 223 4.00 6.06 -13.48
CA VAL A 223 3.07 6.99 -14.14
C VAL A 223 2.24 7.74 -13.10
N LYS A 224 1.63 7.02 -12.14
CA LYS A 224 0.85 7.61 -11.05
C LYS A 224 1.64 8.64 -10.25
N TYR A 225 2.81 8.27 -9.78
CA TYR A 225 3.59 9.15 -8.90
C TYR A 225 4.28 10.29 -9.66
N LYS A 226 4.55 10.13 -10.96
CA LYS A 226 4.98 11.27 -11.79
C LYS A 226 3.89 12.34 -11.86
N LEU A 227 2.62 11.95 -12.03
CA LEU A 227 1.50 12.89 -11.99
C LEU A 227 1.40 13.61 -10.63
N ILE A 228 1.65 12.90 -9.52
CA ILE A 228 1.67 13.51 -8.19
C ILE A 228 2.86 14.49 -8.05
N ILE A 229 4.04 14.16 -8.56
CA ILE A 229 5.20 15.05 -8.58
C ILE A 229 4.89 16.32 -9.38
N ASP A 230 4.24 16.19 -10.53
CA ASP A 230 3.84 17.33 -11.37
C ASP A 230 2.89 18.26 -10.61
N ASP A 231 1.86 17.70 -9.99
CA ASP A 231 0.87 18.45 -9.21
C ASP A 231 1.49 19.06 -7.93
N TRP A 232 2.56 18.45 -7.38
CA TRP A 232 3.28 18.98 -6.22
C TRP A 232 4.17 20.18 -6.54
N GLY A 233 4.52 20.41 -7.80
CA GLY A 233 5.33 21.54 -8.25
C GLY A 233 6.42 21.20 -9.25
N GLY A 234 6.34 19.99 -9.83
CA GLY A 234 7.15 19.55 -10.96
C GLY A 234 8.53 19.00 -10.61
N TRP A 235 9.27 18.69 -11.67
CA TRP A 235 10.49 17.90 -11.58
C TRP A 235 11.64 18.63 -10.89
N ASP A 236 11.86 19.93 -11.16
CA ASP A 236 12.94 20.70 -10.55
C ASP A 236 12.82 20.80 -9.03
N ARG A 237 11.58 20.99 -8.57
CA ARG A 237 11.28 20.97 -7.13
C ARG A 237 11.53 19.59 -6.54
N PHE A 238 11.17 18.54 -7.24
CA PHE A 238 11.41 17.16 -6.83
C PHE A 238 12.91 16.85 -6.78
N GLN A 239 13.70 17.30 -7.74
CA GLN A 239 15.16 17.18 -7.73
C GLN A 239 15.78 17.89 -6.51
N SER A 240 15.25 19.05 -6.13
CA SER A 240 15.70 19.75 -4.92
C SER A 240 15.46 18.94 -3.65
N LEU A 241 14.31 18.26 -3.53
CA LEU A 241 14.02 17.32 -2.45
C LEU A 241 15.00 16.14 -2.46
N LEU A 242 15.27 15.53 -3.63
CA LEU A 242 16.22 14.42 -3.75
C LEU A 242 17.62 14.80 -3.30
N LYS A 243 18.10 16.00 -3.66
CA LYS A 243 19.42 16.52 -3.24
C LYS A 243 19.50 16.69 -1.74
N GLN A 244 18.45 17.24 -1.12
CA GLN A 244 18.34 17.37 0.33
C GLN A 244 18.39 16.01 1.02
N MET A 245 17.57 15.05 0.54
CA MET A 245 17.55 13.69 1.09
C MET A 245 18.88 12.97 0.91
N LYS A 246 19.57 13.19 -0.22
CA LYS A 246 20.92 12.63 -0.46
C LYS A 246 21.94 13.14 0.52
N SER A 247 21.89 14.43 0.86
CA SER A 247 22.79 15.01 1.89
C SER A 247 22.58 14.33 3.25
N ILE A 248 21.33 14.12 3.66
CA ILE A 248 21.01 13.42 4.91
C ILE A 248 21.45 11.95 4.82
N ALA A 249 21.17 11.27 3.70
CA ALA A 249 21.56 9.88 3.49
C ALA A 249 23.07 9.68 3.63
N MET A 250 23.86 10.59 3.09
CA MET A 250 25.33 10.56 3.21
C MET A 250 25.81 10.73 4.66
N ALA A 251 25.18 11.62 5.43
CA ALA A 251 25.52 11.82 6.83
C ALA A 251 25.26 10.57 7.70
N HIS A 252 24.38 9.69 7.26
CA HIS A 252 24.01 8.47 7.97
C HIS A 252 24.51 7.16 7.31
N ASP A 253 25.41 7.23 6.35
CA ASP A 253 25.86 6.07 5.56
C ASP A 253 24.66 5.24 5.05
N SER A 254 23.72 5.93 4.41
CA SER A 254 22.43 5.39 4.01
C SER A 254 22.06 5.75 2.56
N ASP A 255 20.83 5.45 2.18
CA ASP A 255 20.25 5.76 0.88
C ASP A 255 18.97 6.60 1.01
N ILE A 256 18.58 7.27 -0.08
CA ILE A 256 17.40 8.15 -0.15
C ILE A 256 16.13 7.38 0.24
N ALA A 257 15.97 6.14 -0.19
CA ALA A 257 14.78 5.35 0.10
C ALA A 257 14.63 5.08 1.61
N ARG A 258 15.73 4.76 2.30
CA ARG A 258 15.71 4.56 3.76
C ARG A 258 15.44 5.86 4.50
N VAL A 259 15.99 6.98 4.05
CA VAL A 259 15.67 8.30 4.61
C VAL A 259 14.18 8.61 4.47
N ALA A 260 13.58 8.36 3.28
CA ALA A 260 12.16 8.57 3.04
C ALA A 260 11.27 7.75 3.99
N VAL A 261 11.53 6.45 4.10
CA VAL A 261 10.76 5.56 4.97
C VAL A 261 10.95 5.96 6.43
N SER A 262 12.20 6.28 6.85
CA SER A 262 12.52 6.72 8.20
C SER A 262 11.82 8.01 8.59
N ALA A 263 11.72 8.97 7.65
CA ALA A 263 11.01 10.23 7.87
C ALA A 263 9.51 10.01 8.11
N ILE A 264 8.87 9.10 7.36
CA ILE A 264 7.44 8.78 7.55
C ILE A 264 7.23 8.09 8.90
N VAL A 265 8.08 7.12 9.25
CA VAL A 265 8.01 6.43 10.54
C VAL A 265 8.26 7.39 11.70
N GLY A 266 9.23 8.31 11.56
CA GLY A 266 9.57 9.32 12.56
C GLY A 266 8.47 10.35 12.80
N ARG A 267 7.63 10.63 11.79
CA ARG A 267 6.46 11.52 11.91
C ARG A 267 5.38 10.98 12.85
N GLN A 268 5.38 9.68 13.11
CA GLN A 268 4.44 8.98 14.03
C GLN A 268 2.95 9.16 13.71
N ARG A 269 2.61 9.53 12.46
CA ARG A 269 1.23 9.63 11.96
C ARG A 269 0.72 8.34 11.35
N SER A 270 1.61 7.39 11.09
CA SER A 270 1.28 6.08 10.53
C SER A 270 1.81 4.98 11.44
N GLU A 271 1.00 3.95 11.66
CA GLU A 271 1.40 2.75 12.43
C GLU A 271 2.51 2.00 11.69
N ALA A 272 2.37 1.84 10.38
CA ALA A 272 3.39 1.22 9.55
C ALA A 272 3.36 1.76 8.11
N VAL A 273 4.51 1.66 7.44
CA VAL A 273 4.71 2.07 6.05
C VAL A 273 4.74 0.83 5.16
N ILE A 274 3.92 0.83 4.09
CA ILE A 274 3.92 -0.23 3.10
C ILE A 274 4.99 0.09 2.05
N VAL A 275 5.98 -0.78 1.96
CA VAL A 275 7.08 -0.69 0.99
C VAL A 275 7.06 -1.93 0.11
N GLY A 276 6.97 -1.73 -1.20
CA GLY A 276 6.89 -2.80 -2.18
C GLY A 276 8.06 -3.78 -2.10
N ILE A 277 7.78 -5.05 -2.36
CA ILE A 277 8.82 -6.06 -2.58
C ILE A 277 9.39 -5.83 -3.97
N SER A 278 10.65 -5.43 -4.02
CA SER A 278 11.36 -5.20 -5.28
C SER A 278 12.01 -6.50 -5.78
N PRO A 279 12.35 -6.59 -7.09
CA PRO A 279 13.05 -7.74 -7.65
C PRO A 279 14.32 -8.13 -6.90
N LEU A 280 14.74 -9.38 -7.04
CA LEU A 280 15.95 -9.95 -6.40
C LEU A 280 17.22 -9.12 -6.63
N ARG A 281 17.33 -8.43 -7.79
CA ARG A 281 18.46 -7.50 -8.04
C ARG A 281 18.60 -6.39 -7.01
N TYR A 282 17.53 -6.06 -6.28
CA TYR A 282 17.53 -5.08 -5.19
C TYR A 282 17.55 -5.74 -3.79
N ARG A 283 17.95 -7.01 -3.70
CA ARG A 283 17.99 -7.78 -2.43
C ARG A 283 18.67 -7.01 -1.30
N ARG A 284 19.81 -6.35 -1.57
CA ARG A 284 20.53 -5.57 -0.55
C ARG A 284 19.73 -4.37 -0.06
N GLN A 285 19.10 -3.61 -0.96
CA GLN A 285 18.26 -2.46 -0.62
C GLN A 285 17.01 -2.92 0.14
N ASN A 286 16.38 -4.01 -0.27
CA ASN A 286 15.27 -4.62 0.45
C ASN A 286 15.64 -5.01 1.88
N ALA A 287 16.80 -5.62 2.07
CA ALA A 287 17.30 -6.00 3.38
C ALA A 287 17.65 -4.77 4.24
N ALA A 288 18.20 -3.72 3.64
CA ALA A 288 18.56 -2.50 4.33
C ALA A 288 17.36 -1.79 4.97
N LEU A 289 16.15 -1.94 4.41
CA LEU A 289 14.91 -1.40 4.98
C LEU A 289 14.57 -1.96 6.37
N ALA A 290 15.13 -3.10 6.77
CA ALA A 290 14.97 -3.61 8.12
C ALA A 290 15.71 -2.76 9.18
N ARG A 291 16.56 -1.83 8.75
CA ARG A 291 17.32 -0.90 9.60
C ARG A 291 17.04 0.52 9.13
N LEU A 292 16.08 1.15 9.74
CA LEU A 292 15.78 2.57 9.47
C LEU A 292 16.91 3.48 9.95
N VAL A 293 16.95 4.65 9.35
CA VAL A 293 17.89 5.73 9.76
C VAL A 293 17.33 6.39 11.03
N ASP A 294 18.17 6.62 12.00
CA ASP A 294 17.82 7.38 13.20
C ASP A 294 17.97 8.88 12.89
N LEU A 295 16.91 9.44 12.31
CA LEU A 295 16.87 10.86 11.95
C LEU A 295 16.69 11.72 13.19
N SER A 296 17.52 12.75 13.34
CA SER A 296 17.35 13.77 14.36
C SER A 296 16.07 14.58 14.15
N SER A 297 15.58 15.24 15.20
CA SER A 297 14.41 16.13 15.10
C SER A 297 14.62 17.23 14.06
N ALA A 298 15.84 17.79 13.96
CA ALA A 298 16.18 18.83 12.99
C ALA A 298 16.09 18.29 11.52
N GLU A 299 16.57 17.07 11.28
CA GLU A 299 16.46 16.44 9.94
C GLU A 299 15.01 16.10 9.60
N LEU A 300 14.24 15.61 10.57
CA LEU A 300 12.80 15.40 10.37
C LEU A 300 12.10 16.71 10.06
N ASP A 301 12.31 17.75 10.85
CA ASP A 301 11.71 19.06 10.58
C ASP A 301 12.11 19.59 9.21
N GLN A 302 13.36 19.48 8.83
CA GLN A 302 13.86 19.89 7.53
C GLN A 302 13.17 19.14 6.37
N LEU A 303 12.93 17.83 6.48
CA LEU A 303 12.24 17.04 5.46
C LEU A 303 10.74 17.37 5.41
N TRP A 304 10.12 17.72 6.52
CA TRP A 304 8.68 18.01 6.59
C TRP A 304 8.32 19.48 6.36
N THR A 305 9.29 20.38 6.16
CA THR A 305 9.03 21.80 5.82
C THR A 305 8.48 22.01 4.42
N TRP A 306 8.70 21.08 3.49
CA TRP A 306 8.13 21.19 2.15
C TRP A 306 6.61 21.28 2.23
N ASP A 307 6.04 22.36 1.69
CA ASP A 307 4.58 22.50 1.63
C ASP A 307 3.93 21.46 0.69
N CYS A 308 2.65 21.18 0.91
CA CYS A 308 1.88 20.28 0.09
C CYS A 308 0.78 21.09 -0.62
N PRO A 309 1.00 21.53 -1.87
CA PRO A 309 0.02 22.29 -2.64
C PRO A 309 -1.13 21.42 -3.17
N LEU A 310 -1.03 20.11 -3.06
CA LEU A 310 -2.06 19.16 -3.49
C LEU A 310 -3.39 19.46 -2.78
N ARG A 311 -4.48 19.37 -3.50
CA ARG A 311 -5.84 19.66 -3.02
C ARG A 311 -6.77 18.46 -3.22
N GLY A 312 -7.92 18.46 -2.55
CA GLY A 312 -8.92 17.41 -2.59
C GLY A 312 -8.56 16.19 -1.75
N GLY A 313 -9.46 15.21 -1.73
CA GLY A 313 -9.22 13.94 -1.05
C GLY A 313 -8.09 13.16 -1.70
N VAL A 314 -7.37 12.38 -0.90
CA VAL A 314 -6.17 11.64 -1.36
C VAL A 314 -6.46 10.77 -2.58
N TYR A 315 -7.61 10.09 -2.60
CA TYR A 315 -7.97 9.19 -3.68
C TYR A 315 -8.94 9.81 -4.69
N GLU A 316 -9.55 10.94 -4.36
CA GLU A 316 -10.54 11.60 -5.20
C GLU A 316 -9.93 12.17 -6.49
N ILE A 317 -8.73 12.72 -6.40
CA ILE A 317 -7.99 13.19 -7.59
C ILE A 317 -7.80 12.05 -8.60
N GLU A 318 -7.48 10.85 -8.13
CA GLU A 318 -7.27 9.69 -8.99
C GLU A 318 -8.57 9.17 -9.61
N ARG A 319 -9.73 9.39 -8.95
CA ARG A 319 -11.06 9.01 -9.45
C ARG A 319 -11.64 10.03 -10.43
N ASN A 320 -11.52 11.31 -10.11
CA ASN A 320 -12.29 12.39 -10.74
C ASN A 320 -11.47 13.24 -11.71
N SER A 321 -10.15 13.19 -11.66
CA SER A 321 -9.27 13.89 -12.61
C SER A 321 -9.13 13.09 -13.90
N SER A 322 -9.39 13.73 -15.04
CA SER A 322 -9.17 13.10 -16.36
C SER A 322 -7.71 12.65 -16.56
N LYS A 323 -6.77 13.37 -15.96
CA LYS A 323 -5.32 13.08 -15.98
C LYS A 323 -4.98 11.81 -15.19
N HIS A 324 -5.54 11.66 -14.00
CA HIS A 324 -5.25 10.53 -13.11
C HIS A 324 -6.17 9.32 -13.34
N ALA A 325 -7.42 9.54 -13.76
CA ALA A 325 -8.38 8.46 -13.98
C ALA A 325 -7.94 7.45 -15.06
N GLY A 326 -7.16 7.91 -16.05
CA GLY A 326 -6.66 7.06 -17.14
C GLY A 326 -5.74 5.91 -16.69
N ILE A 327 -5.19 5.97 -15.48
CA ILE A 327 -4.35 4.89 -14.94
C ILE A 327 -5.14 3.86 -14.12
N MET A 328 -6.43 4.12 -13.83
CA MET A 328 -7.23 3.25 -12.99
C MET A 328 -7.80 2.07 -13.77
N LYS A 329 -7.83 0.89 -13.15
CA LYS A 329 -8.52 -0.32 -13.63
C LYS A 329 -9.55 -0.74 -12.60
N TYR A 330 -10.79 -0.90 -13.03
CA TYR A 330 -11.93 -1.04 -12.13
C TYR A 330 -12.54 -2.45 -12.08
N ASN A 331 -12.18 -3.34 -13.01
CA ASN A 331 -12.84 -4.65 -13.19
C ASN A 331 -11.80 -5.79 -13.31
N LEU A 332 -10.80 -5.80 -12.46
CA LEU A 332 -9.67 -6.74 -12.53
C LEU A 332 -10.06 -8.19 -12.23
N ASN A 333 -11.09 -8.45 -11.42
CA ASN A 333 -11.56 -9.80 -11.13
C ASN A 333 -12.30 -10.41 -12.36
N ILE A 334 -13.06 -9.60 -13.11
CA ILE A 334 -13.76 -10.04 -14.33
C ILE A 334 -12.76 -10.32 -15.43
N GLU A 335 -11.77 -9.44 -15.63
CA GLU A 335 -10.72 -9.58 -16.64
C GLU A 335 -9.89 -10.86 -16.40
N ALA A 336 -9.49 -11.13 -15.15
CA ALA A 336 -8.76 -12.35 -14.79
C ALA A 336 -9.59 -13.64 -14.98
N GLY A 337 -10.91 -13.58 -14.79
CA GLY A 337 -11.82 -14.71 -15.04
C GLY A 337 -12.09 -15.00 -16.52
N GLY A 338 -11.86 -14.01 -17.39
CA GLY A 338 -12.02 -14.14 -18.84
C GLY A 338 -10.89 -14.92 -19.50
N GLU A 339 -9.67 -14.80 -19.01
CA GLU A 339 -8.51 -15.54 -19.50
C GLU A 339 -8.51 -17.02 -19.11
N ALA A 340 -9.20 -17.39 -18.04
CA ALA A 340 -9.33 -18.79 -17.58
C ALA A 340 -10.41 -19.59 -18.37
N ARG A 341 -11.10 -18.99 -19.34
CA ARG A 341 -12.15 -19.61 -20.16
C ARG A 341 -11.82 -19.71 -21.67
N ALA A 342 -10.59 -19.44 -22.06
CA ALA A 342 -10.14 -19.61 -23.45
C ALA A 342 -9.28 -20.85 -23.64
#